data_09db15974f8db77f1400164b1d7c11ec
#
_entry.id   09db15974f8db77f1400164b1d7c11ec
#
_cell.length_a   1.000
_cell.length_b   1.000
_cell.length_c   1.000
_cell.angle_alpha   90.00
_cell.angle_beta   90.00
_cell.angle_gamma   90.00
#
_symmetry.space_group_name_H-M   'P 1'
#
loop_
_entity.id
_entity.type
_entity.pdbx_description
1 polymer ?
#
loop_
_entity_poly.entity_id
_entity_poly.type
_entity_poly.pdbx_seq_one_letter_code
_entity_poly.pdbx_strand_id
1 'polypeptide(L)'
;MLTLYCYPQLFGDADNNGYGLKEFAFLRLAGVPFVHENIFDASKAPRAQLPYITDGDDTVGDSESIIAYVTDKYRPTLDAGLTAAQRDTNLMVTRTLDDLYWVMSYSRWKDDAYWPKFRDALKREHPHLTDEGLLKAREFNFQRYHFQGIGRYAPDAAYARGLADLSVLARLIPDNGYVHGPKPTGVDCGIYGFVANIYFFDINTPLKQFVMAYGNLVRHCRAIHAMAMRAGAKESA
;
A
#
# COMPACT_ATOMS: atom_id res chain seq x y z
N MET A 1 22.74 -5.42 6.01
CA MET A 1 21.69 -6.02 5.13
C MET A 1 20.40 -5.29 5.42
N LEU A 2 19.72 -4.84 4.36
CA LEU A 2 18.49 -4.07 4.48
C LEU A 2 17.36 -4.94 5.04
N THR A 3 16.64 -4.44 6.05
CA THR A 3 15.43 -5.08 6.58
C THR A 3 14.26 -4.11 6.44
N LEU A 4 13.17 -4.57 5.82
CA LEU A 4 11.92 -3.82 5.67
C LEU A 4 10.92 -4.30 6.74
N TYR A 5 10.46 -3.38 7.58
CA TYR A 5 9.43 -3.62 8.59
C TYR A 5 8.08 -3.12 8.12
N CYS A 6 7.11 -4.01 8.09
CA CYS A 6 5.76 -3.80 7.58
C CYS A 6 4.70 -4.31 8.54
N TYR A 7 3.43 -4.00 8.26
CA TYR A 7 2.31 -4.70 8.90
C TYR A 7 2.21 -6.15 8.38
N PRO A 8 1.64 -7.07 9.18
CA PRO A 8 1.46 -8.44 8.76
C PRO A 8 0.59 -8.57 7.51
N GLN A 9 0.84 -9.66 6.79
CA GLN A 9 0.04 -10.06 5.64
C GLN A 9 -1.43 -10.26 6.00
N LEU A 10 -2.31 -10.01 5.04
CA LEU A 10 -3.73 -10.28 5.13
C LEU A 10 -4.30 -10.51 3.73
N PHE A 11 -5.20 -11.46 3.56
CA PHE A 11 -5.84 -11.79 2.28
C PHE A 11 -4.86 -12.13 1.13
N GLY A 12 -3.67 -12.61 1.45
CA GLY A 12 -2.66 -12.98 0.46
C GLY A 12 -1.72 -11.86 0.01
N ASP A 13 -1.89 -10.65 0.51
CA ASP A 13 -0.92 -9.57 0.31
C ASP A 13 0.22 -9.66 1.33
N ALA A 14 1.43 -9.27 0.91
CA ALA A 14 2.61 -9.29 1.77
C ALA A 14 2.54 -8.27 2.92
N ASP A 15 1.74 -7.22 2.76
CA ASP A 15 1.42 -6.23 3.79
C ASP A 15 -0.02 -5.76 3.61
N ASN A 16 -0.79 -5.70 4.69
CA ASN A 16 -2.16 -5.19 4.64
C ASN A 16 -2.27 -3.66 4.66
N ASN A 17 -1.17 -2.95 4.44
CA ASN A 17 -1.10 -1.50 4.32
C ASN A 17 -0.47 -1.11 2.97
N GLY A 18 -1.10 -0.18 2.26
CA GLY A 18 -0.68 0.25 0.93
C GLY A 18 0.75 0.80 0.89
N TYR A 19 1.19 1.50 1.92
CA TYR A 19 2.55 2.04 1.99
C TYR A 19 3.62 0.95 2.13
N GLY A 20 3.40 -0.03 3.00
CA GLY A 20 4.36 -1.14 3.15
C GLY A 20 4.38 -2.05 1.94
N LEU A 21 3.21 -2.35 1.35
CA LEU A 21 3.13 -3.15 0.14
C LEU A 21 3.76 -2.46 -1.07
N LYS A 22 3.68 -1.12 -1.16
CA LYS A 22 4.42 -0.30 -2.12
C LYS A 22 5.93 -0.51 -1.99
N GLU A 23 6.46 -0.42 -0.76
CA GLU A 23 7.90 -0.59 -0.51
C GLU A 23 8.35 -2.02 -0.82
N PHE A 24 7.58 -3.01 -0.39
CA PHE A 24 7.85 -4.40 -0.74
C PHE A 24 7.97 -4.59 -2.26
N ALA A 25 7.01 -4.09 -3.03
CA ALA A 25 7.03 -4.20 -4.48
C ALA A 25 8.19 -3.41 -5.10
N PHE A 26 8.48 -2.19 -4.60
CA PHE A 26 9.57 -1.38 -5.09
C PHE A 26 10.92 -2.08 -4.91
N LEU A 27 11.24 -2.56 -3.71
CA LEU A 27 12.49 -3.27 -3.44
C LEU A 27 12.63 -4.53 -4.30
N ARG A 28 11.54 -5.30 -4.46
CA ARG A 28 11.53 -6.50 -5.32
C ARG A 28 11.79 -6.18 -6.79
N LEU A 29 11.11 -5.18 -7.35
CA LEU A 29 11.27 -4.80 -8.76
C LEU A 29 12.59 -4.07 -9.02
N ALA A 30 13.09 -3.34 -8.04
CA ALA A 30 14.40 -2.69 -8.06
C ALA A 30 15.57 -3.68 -7.95
N GLY A 31 15.31 -4.95 -7.60
CA GLY A 31 16.34 -5.97 -7.41
C GLY A 31 17.21 -5.73 -6.18
N VAL A 32 16.72 -5.01 -5.18
CA VAL A 32 17.44 -4.75 -3.93
C VAL A 32 17.16 -5.87 -2.95
N PRO A 33 18.17 -6.64 -2.49
CA PRO A 33 17.96 -7.71 -1.50
C PRO A 33 17.54 -7.13 -0.14
N PHE A 34 16.55 -7.75 0.49
CA PHE A 34 16.09 -7.34 1.81
C PHE A 34 15.45 -8.50 2.59
N VAL A 35 15.49 -8.40 3.91
CA VAL A 35 14.69 -9.21 4.82
C VAL A 35 13.34 -8.51 5.02
N HIS A 36 12.23 -9.26 4.98
CA HIS A 36 10.90 -8.73 5.23
C HIS A 36 10.42 -9.16 6.61
N GLU A 37 10.22 -8.20 7.51
CA GLU A 37 9.77 -8.42 8.88
C GLU A 37 8.38 -7.85 9.10
N ASN A 38 7.47 -8.69 9.59
CA ASN A 38 6.11 -8.29 9.88
C ASN A 38 5.93 -8.00 11.38
N ILE A 39 5.48 -6.80 11.71
CA ILE A 39 5.24 -6.36 13.08
C ILE A 39 3.90 -5.65 13.22
N PHE A 40 3.23 -5.80 14.37
CA PHE A 40 2.02 -5.03 14.72
C PHE A 40 2.35 -3.76 15.49
N ASP A 41 3.40 -3.81 16.32
CA ASP A 41 3.78 -2.69 17.18
C ASP A 41 4.75 -1.76 16.45
N ALA A 42 4.25 -0.61 16.02
CA ALA A 42 5.04 0.44 15.40
C ALA A 42 5.66 1.43 16.40
N SER A 43 5.54 1.22 17.71
CA SER A 43 5.98 2.20 18.73
C SER A 43 7.47 2.54 18.65
N LYS A 44 8.31 1.61 18.18
CA LYS A 44 9.75 1.80 17.98
C LYS A 44 10.13 2.30 16.59
N ALA A 45 9.18 2.35 15.67
CA ALA A 45 9.42 2.85 14.32
C ALA A 45 9.66 4.37 14.33
N PRO A 46 10.45 4.90 13.40
CA PRO A 46 10.52 6.33 13.17
C PRO A 46 9.09 6.90 12.98
N ARG A 47 8.77 7.99 13.70
CA ARG A 47 7.43 8.59 13.70
C ARG A 47 6.30 7.66 14.20
N ALA A 48 6.63 6.53 14.86
CA ALA A 48 5.68 5.49 15.28
C ALA A 48 4.76 5.02 14.13
N GLN A 49 5.30 4.86 12.94
CA GLN A 49 4.57 4.48 11.72
C GLN A 49 5.35 3.45 10.90
N LEU A 50 4.62 2.58 10.21
CA LEU A 50 5.14 1.64 9.21
C LEU A 50 4.79 2.12 7.80
N PRO A 51 5.61 1.80 6.80
CA PRO A 51 6.86 1.03 6.87
C PRO A 51 8.06 1.83 7.38
N TYR A 52 9.09 1.11 7.81
CA TYR A 52 10.44 1.64 7.96
C TYR A 52 11.47 0.57 7.58
N ILE A 53 12.71 1.00 7.32
CA ILE A 53 13.83 0.11 7.07
C ILE A 53 14.94 0.32 8.08
N THR A 54 15.75 -0.73 8.29
CA THR A 54 17.10 -0.63 8.85
C THR A 54 18.11 -1.13 7.82
N ASP A 55 19.29 -0.50 7.76
CA ASP A 55 20.35 -0.90 6.83
C ASP A 55 21.74 -0.54 7.43
N GLY A 56 22.34 -1.50 8.13
CA GLY A 56 23.46 -1.24 9.02
C GLY A 56 23.01 -0.38 10.21
N ASP A 57 23.64 0.76 10.39
CA ASP A 57 23.33 1.72 11.47
C ASP A 57 22.22 2.72 11.08
N ASP A 58 21.81 2.72 9.79
CA ASP A 58 20.78 3.61 9.30
C ASP A 58 19.39 3.08 9.64
N THR A 59 18.48 3.98 10.06
CA THR A 59 17.05 3.70 10.23
C THR A 59 16.26 4.78 9.52
N VAL A 60 15.45 4.41 8.53
CA VAL A 60 14.68 5.33 7.68
C VAL A 60 13.21 4.96 7.72
N GLY A 61 12.37 5.89 8.12
CA GLY A 61 10.90 5.77 8.09
C GLY A 61 10.30 6.68 7.06
N ASP A 62 9.03 6.42 6.72
CA ASP A 62 8.29 7.06 5.63
C ASP A 62 8.63 6.52 4.24
N SER A 63 7.58 6.11 3.51
CA SER A 63 7.76 5.39 2.24
C SER A 63 8.51 6.19 1.17
N GLU A 64 8.26 7.49 1.03
CA GLU A 64 9.00 8.31 0.07
C GLU A 64 10.47 8.49 0.48
N SER A 65 10.72 8.64 1.78
CA SER A 65 12.09 8.73 2.32
C SER A 65 12.85 7.42 2.14
N ILE A 66 12.19 6.27 2.26
CA ILE A 66 12.79 4.94 2.00
C ILE A 66 13.17 4.82 0.52
N ILE A 67 12.27 5.17 -0.40
CA ILE A 67 12.56 5.15 -1.84
C ILE A 67 13.75 6.07 -2.17
N ALA A 68 13.78 7.26 -1.60
CA ALA A 68 14.89 8.20 -1.80
C ALA A 68 16.21 7.62 -1.30
N TYR A 69 16.24 7.06 -0.08
CA TYR A 69 17.42 6.42 0.50
C TYR A 69 17.92 5.25 -0.36
N VAL A 70 17.01 4.36 -0.75
CA VAL A 70 17.33 3.20 -1.58
C VAL A 70 17.84 3.62 -2.96
N THR A 71 17.25 4.66 -3.54
CA THR A 71 17.66 5.20 -4.84
C THR A 71 19.07 5.78 -4.78
N ASP A 72 19.40 6.52 -3.73
CA ASP A 72 20.73 7.10 -3.57
C ASP A 72 21.80 6.03 -3.30
N LYS A 73 21.52 5.12 -2.36
CA LYS A 73 22.50 4.12 -1.89
C LYS A 73 22.70 2.96 -2.86
N TYR A 74 21.61 2.40 -3.38
CA TYR A 74 21.64 1.18 -4.22
C TYR A 74 21.56 1.46 -5.72
N ARG A 75 21.19 2.69 -6.12
CA ARG A 75 21.11 3.16 -7.51
C ARG A 75 20.36 2.21 -8.44
N PRO A 76 19.15 1.76 -8.08
CA PRO A 76 18.38 0.88 -8.94
C PRO A 76 18.02 1.57 -10.26
N THR A 77 17.83 0.77 -11.30
CA THR A 77 17.50 1.28 -12.63
C THR A 77 16.00 1.42 -12.90
N LEU A 78 15.16 1.12 -11.92
CA LEU A 78 13.70 1.07 -12.07
C LEU A 78 13.12 2.39 -12.63
N ASP A 79 13.60 3.52 -12.13
CA ASP A 79 13.18 4.88 -12.53
C ASP A 79 14.25 5.60 -13.37
N ALA A 80 15.24 4.87 -13.89
CA ALA A 80 16.27 5.45 -14.73
C ALA A 80 15.66 5.93 -16.06
N GLY A 81 15.99 7.16 -16.45
CA GLY A 81 15.53 7.73 -17.71
C GLY A 81 14.15 8.39 -17.69
N LEU A 82 13.48 8.45 -16.55
CA LEU A 82 12.24 9.23 -16.42
C LEU A 82 12.52 10.72 -16.66
N THR A 83 11.68 11.34 -17.48
CA THR A 83 11.69 12.80 -17.73
C THR A 83 11.20 13.56 -16.50
N ALA A 84 11.43 14.87 -16.45
CA ALA A 84 10.90 15.73 -15.41
C ALA A 84 9.36 15.66 -15.34
N ALA A 85 8.67 15.72 -16.49
CA ALA A 85 7.21 15.62 -16.55
C ALA A 85 6.68 14.27 -16.02
N GLN A 86 7.41 13.17 -16.23
CA GLN A 86 7.04 11.87 -15.68
C GLN A 86 7.23 11.84 -14.15
N ARG A 87 8.29 12.46 -13.64
CA ARG A 87 8.49 12.60 -12.19
C ARG A 87 7.43 13.48 -11.55
N ASP A 88 7.00 14.56 -12.21
CA ASP A 88 5.88 15.39 -11.76
C ASP A 88 4.58 14.57 -11.70
N THR A 89 4.34 13.74 -12.72
CA THR A 89 3.21 12.79 -12.72
C THR A 89 3.30 11.82 -11.55
N ASN A 90 4.47 11.26 -11.26
CA ASN A 90 4.68 10.36 -10.13
C ASN A 90 4.33 11.05 -8.80
N LEU A 91 4.75 12.29 -8.62
CA LEU A 91 4.41 13.07 -7.43
C LEU A 91 2.90 13.27 -7.29
N MET A 92 2.21 13.65 -8.37
CA MET A 92 0.74 13.81 -8.36
C MET A 92 0.04 12.48 -8.04
N VAL A 93 0.49 11.36 -8.60
CA VAL A 93 -0.05 10.03 -8.30
C VAL A 93 0.18 9.69 -6.82
N THR A 94 1.37 9.92 -6.28
CA THR A 94 1.65 9.70 -4.85
C THR A 94 0.67 10.47 -3.97
N ARG A 95 0.41 11.75 -4.27
CA ARG A 95 -0.57 12.55 -3.51
C ARG A 95 -2.00 12.03 -3.62
N THR A 96 -2.37 11.52 -4.79
CA THR A 96 -3.67 10.85 -5.00
C THR A 96 -3.77 9.57 -4.15
N LEU A 97 -2.70 8.78 -4.09
CA LEU A 97 -2.64 7.57 -3.25
C LEU A 97 -2.68 7.90 -1.74
N ASP A 98 -2.04 9.00 -1.33
CA ASP A 98 -2.10 9.49 0.06
C ASP A 98 -3.55 9.85 0.47
N ASP A 99 -4.35 10.43 -0.43
CA ASP A 99 -5.78 10.70 -0.15
C ASP A 99 -6.61 9.42 -0.19
N LEU A 100 -6.41 8.55 -1.19
CA LEU A 100 -7.06 7.24 -1.30
C LEU A 100 -6.84 6.35 -0.07
N TYR A 101 -5.65 6.43 0.56
CA TYR A 101 -5.33 5.70 1.79
C TYR A 101 -6.38 5.92 2.87
N TRP A 102 -6.81 7.16 3.07
CA TRP A 102 -7.75 7.49 4.13
C TRP A 102 -9.12 6.86 3.91
N VAL A 103 -9.60 6.81 2.67
CA VAL A 103 -10.86 6.15 2.33
C VAL A 103 -10.74 4.63 2.44
N MET A 104 -9.63 4.07 1.98
CA MET A 104 -9.34 2.64 2.11
C MET A 104 -9.29 2.22 3.59
N SER A 105 -8.57 2.98 4.42
CA SER A 105 -8.47 2.74 5.86
C SER A 105 -9.81 2.93 6.57
N TYR A 106 -10.58 3.97 6.21
CA TYR A 106 -11.93 4.23 6.68
C TYR A 106 -12.84 3.01 6.45
N SER A 107 -12.81 2.42 5.26
CA SER A 107 -13.64 1.27 4.90
C SER A 107 -13.38 0.03 5.76
N ARG A 108 -12.23 -0.06 6.40
CA ARG A 108 -11.82 -1.19 7.24
C ARG A 108 -12.16 -0.96 8.71
N TRP A 109 -11.81 0.22 9.22
CA TRP A 109 -11.83 0.49 10.66
C TRP A 109 -13.05 1.28 11.10
N LYS A 110 -13.60 2.18 10.24
CA LYS A 110 -14.66 3.08 10.65
C LYS A 110 -16.06 2.60 10.24
N ASP A 111 -16.20 2.09 9.03
CA ASP A 111 -17.51 1.70 8.50
C ASP A 111 -18.03 0.44 9.20
N ASP A 112 -19.14 0.59 9.94
CA ASP A 112 -19.76 -0.50 10.68
C ASP A 112 -20.31 -1.62 9.78
N ALA A 113 -20.54 -1.35 8.50
CA ALA A 113 -20.96 -2.37 7.54
C ALA A 113 -19.83 -3.39 7.24
N TYR A 114 -18.56 -3.00 7.38
CA TYR A 114 -17.42 -3.83 7.01
C TYR A 114 -16.50 -4.18 8.18
N TRP A 115 -16.46 -3.38 9.24
CA TRP A 115 -15.64 -3.63 10.42
C TRP A 115 -15.75 -5.03 11.00
N PRO A 116 -16.92 -5.64 11.23
CA PRO A 116 -17.01 -6.97 11.82
C PRO A 116 -16.26 -8.02 10.98
N LYS A 117 -16.42 -7.98 9.66
CA LYS A 117 -15.76 -8.90 8.73
C LYS A 117 -14.23 -8.69 8.72
N PHE A 118 -13.78 -7.44 8.77
CA PHE A 118 -12.35 -7.11 8.82
C PHE A 118 -11.72 -7.58 10.14
N ARG A 119 -12.37 -7.30 11.27
CA ARG A 119 -11.94 -7.81 12.59
C ARG A 119 -11.82 -9.33 12.59
N ASP A 120 -12.83 -10.03 12.08
CA ASP A 120 -12.87 -11.50 12.09
C ASP A 120 -11.79 -12.08 11.16
N ALA A 121 -11.50 -11.43 10.04
CA ALA A 121 -10.38 -11.80 9.17
C ALA A 121 -9.02 -11.63 9.87
N LEU A 122 -8.79 -10.50 10.55
CA LEU A 122 -7.58 -10.27 11.33
C LEU A 122 -7.38 -11.35 12.41
N LYS A 123 -8.43 -11.69 13.16
CA LYS A 123 -8.36 -12.73 14.21
C LYS A 123 -8.14 -14.13 13.63
N ARG A 124 -8.65 -14.41 12.44
CA ARG A 124 -8.45 -15.70 11.77
C ARG A 124 -7.01 -15.89 11.33
N GLU A 125 -6.40 -14.88 10.74
CA GLU A 125 -5.01 -14.96 10.25
C GLU A 125 -3.98 -14.69 11.35
N HIS A 126 -4.38 -13.95 12.40
CA HIS A 126 -3.54 -13.59 13.54
C HIS A 126 -4.24 -13.90 14.87
N PRO A 127 -4.31 -15.18 15.29
CA PRO A 127 -5.10 -15.61 16.45
C PRO A 127 -4.67 -15.03 17.81
N HIS A 128 -3.47 -14.45 17.88
CA HIS A 128 -2.97 -13.77 19.07
C HIS A 128 -3.60 -12.37 19.30
N LEU A 129 -4.29 -11.82 18.30
CA LEU A 129 -4.96 -10.53 18.44
C LEU A 129 -6.23 -10.65 19.31
N THR A 130 -6.30 -9.79 20.33
CA THR A 130 -7.46 -9.74 21.24
C THR A 130 -8.51 -8.75 20.75
N ASP A 131 -9.78 -8.97 21.12
CA ASP A 131 -10.85 -8.01 20.83
C ASP A 131 -10.58 -6.65 21.48
N GLU A 132 -10.02 -6.63 22.70
CA GLU A 132 -9.65 -5.39 23.37
C GLU A 132 -8.57 -4.61 22.58
N GLY A 133 -7.54 -5.29 22.10
CA GLY A 133 -6.48 -4.68 21.29
C GLY A 133 -7.02 -4.11 19.98
N LEU A 134 -7.91 -4.85 19.30
CA LEU A 134 -8.54 -4.41 18.06
C LEU A 134 -9.48 -3.23 18.28
N LEU A 135 -10.24 -3.19 19.39
CA LEU A 135 -11.09 -2.04 19.72
C LEU A 135 -10.26 -0.79 20.06
N LYS A 136 -9.14 -0.93 20.77
CA LYS A 136 -8.20 0.19 21.00
C LYS A 136 -7.61 0.71 19.69
N ALA A 137 -7.20 -0.18 18.79
CA ALA A 137 -6.70 0.20 17.48
C ALA A 137 -7.78 0.91 16.64
N ARG A 138 -9.02 0.43 16.71
CA ARG A 138 -10.18 1.06 16.06
C ARG A 138 -10.42 2.48 16.58
N GLU A 139 -10.44 2.67 17.89
CA GLU A 139 -10.64 3.98 18.53
C GLU A 139 -9.52 4.97 18.12
N PHE A 140 -8.26 4.51 18.14
CA PHE A 140 -7.14 5.31 17.67
C PHE A 140 -7.33 5.75 16.20
N ASN A 141 -7.79 4.85 15.33
CA ASN A 141 -8.09 5.19 13.94
C ASN A 141 -9.27 6.17 13.81
N PHE A 142 -10.29 6.09 14.66
CA PHE A 142 -11.39 7.05 14.69
C PHE A 142 -10.91 8.46 14.97
N GLN A 143 -9.99 8.62 15.93
CA GLN A 143 -9.38 9.91 16.23
C GLN A 143 -8.56 10.44 15.05
N ARG A 144 -7.74 9.57 14.41
CA ARG A 144 -6.98 9.93 13.20
C ARG A 144 -7.91 10.42 12.08
N TYR A 145 -9.00 9.70 11.79
CA TYR A 145 -9.96 10.10 10.76
C TYR A 145 -10.67 11.41 11.12
N HIS A 146 -10.99 11.63 12.39
CA HIS A 146 -11.60 12.86 12.84
C HIS A 146 -10.68 14.06 12.60
N PHE A 147 -9.43 13.98 13.00
CA PHE A 147 -8.47 15.08 12.84
C PHE A 147 -8.08 15.29 11.37
N GLN A 148 -7.93 14.25 10.60
CA GLN A 148 -7.68 14.36 9.16
C GLN A 148 -8.89 14.96 8.40
N GLY A 149 -10.10 14.69 8.86
CA GLY A 149 -11.34 15.22 8.29
C GLY A 149 -12.22 14.17 7.63
N ILE A 150 -11.67 13.07 7.08
CA ILE A 150 -12.47 12.02 6.41
C ILE A 150 -13.52 11.41 7.35
N GLY A 151 -13.24 11.32 8.63
CA GLY A 151 -14.15 10.78 9.63
C GLY A 151 -15.37 11.62 9.94
N ARG A 152 -15.46 12.85 9.38
CA ARG A 152 -16.62 13.74 9.51
C ARG A 152 -17.58 13.65 8.35
N TYR A 153 -17.23 12.88 7.30
CA TYR A 153 -18.11 12.61 6.18
C TYR A 153 -19.06 11.45 6.50
N ALA A 154 -20.25 11.50 5.94
CA ALA A 154 -21.11 10.32 5.82
C ALA A 154 -20.41 9.28 4.90
N PRO A 155 -20.69 7.97 5.06
CA PRO A 155 -20.01 6.92 4.30
C PRO A 155 -20.02 7.14 2.79
N ASP A 156 -21.16 7.47 2.20
CA ASP A 156 -21.27 7.69 0.75
C ASP A 156 -20.36 8.83 0.26
N ALA A 157 -20.29 9.93 1.02
CA ALA A 157 -19.42 11.05 0.68
C ALA A 157 -17.94 10.72 0.86
N ALA A 158 -17.58 9.90 1.86
CA ALA A 158 -16.22 9.40 2.03
C ALA A 158 -15.82 8.50 0.85
N TYR A 159 -16.67 7.54 0.47
CA TYR A 159 -16.42 6.67 -0.68
C TYR A 159 -16.33 7.43 -2.00
N ALA A 160 -17.19 8.44 -2.22
CA ALA A 160 -17.15 9.25 -3.43
C ALA A 160 -15.76 9.87 -3.67
N ARG A 161 -15.02 10.25 -2.62
CA ARG A 161 -13.63 10.75 -2.73
C ARG A 161 -12.69 9.67 -3.24
N GLY A 162 -12.65 8.51 -2.60
CA GLY A 162 -11.77 7.40 -3.03
C GLY A 162 -12.14 6.86 -4.42
N LEU A 163 -13.42 6.88 -4.80
CA LEU A 163 -13.83 6.52 -6.16
C LEU A 163 -13.35 7.54 -7.19
N ALA A 164 -13.29 8.82 -6.85
CA ALA A 164 -12.71 9.84 -7.71
C ALA A 164 -11.20 9.61 -7.92
N ASP A 165 -10.46 9.28 -6.85
CA ASP A 165 -9.04 8.94 -6.92
C ASP A 165 -8.80 7.70 -7.78
N LEU A 166 -9.54 6.62 -7.56
CA LEU A 166 -9.47 5.41 -8.36
C LEU A 166 -9.83 5.66 -9.84
N SER A 167 -10.76 6.59 -10.11
CA SER A 167 -11.10 6.99 -11.48
C SER A 167 -9.95 7.68 -12.21
N VAL A 168 -9.13 8.47 -11.48
CA VAL A 168 -7.90 9.06 -12.05
C VAL A 168 -6.91 7.95 -12.40
N LEU A 169 -6.68 7.01 -11.48
CA LEU A 169 -5.76 5.88 -11.72
C LEU A 169 -6.23 4.99 -12.89
N ALA A 170 -7.53 4.73 -12.98
CA ALA A 170 -8.11 3.95 -14.09
C ALA A 170 -7.91 4.61 -15.47
N ARG A 171 -7.91 5.94 -15.54
CA ARG A 171 -7.63 6.66 -16.78
C ARG A 171 -6.13 6.78 -17.08
N LEU A 172 -5.30 6.79 -16.05
CA LEU A 172 -3.85 6.91 -16.17
C LEU A 172 -3.20 5.62 -16.65
N ILE A 173 -3.70 4.47 -16.17
CA ILE A 173 -3.16 3.16 -16.54
C ILE A 173 -3.74 2.72 -17.89
N PRO A 174 -2.89 2.50 -18.91
CA PRO A 174 -3.37 2.03 -20.20
C PRO A 174 -3.87 0.58 -20.12
N ASP A 175 -4.63 0.14 -21.13
CA ASP A 175 -5.08 -1.25 -21.24
C ASP A 175 -3.92 -2.24 -21.34
N ASN A 176 -2.79 -1.82 -21.90
CA ASN A 176 -1.56 -2.59 -22.01
C ASN A 176 -0.36 -1.76 -21.53
N GLY A 177 0.57 -2.37 -20.80
CA GLY A 177 1.74 -1.69 -20.25
C GLY A 177 1.49 -1.07 -18.87
N TYR A 178 2.23 -0.02 -18.55
CA TYR A 178 2.33 0.64 -17.24
C TYR A 178 2.24 2.15 -17.42
N VAL A 179 2.25 2.92 -16.35
CA VAL A 179 2.04 4.38 -16.39
C VAL A 179 2.97 5.08 -17.39
N HIS A 180 4.23 4.69 -17.46
CA HIS A 180 5.22 5.35 -18.32
C HIS A 180 5.69 4.51 -19.53
N GLY A 181 4.96 3.43 -19.87
CA GLY A 181 5.31 2.64 -21.04
C GLY A 181 5.25 1.13 -20.83
N PRO A 182 6.08 0.35 -21.57
CA PRO A 182 5.97 -1.10 -21.57
C PRO A 182 6.58 -1.79 -20.35
N LYS A 183 7.34 -1.07 -19.51
CA LYS A 183 7.99 -1.58 -18.30
C LYS A 183 7.49 -0.82 -17.08
N PRO A 184 7.36 -1.50 -15.93
CA PRO A 184 6.97 -0.84 -14.69
C PRO A 184 8.07 0.11 -14.19
N THR A 185 7.64 1.12 -13.46
CA THR A 185 8.46 2.09 -12.75
C THR A 185 8.04 2.17 -11.28
N GLY A 186 8.71 2.95 -10.45
CA GLY A 186 8.38 3.08 -9.04
C GLY A 186 6.93 3.52 -8.76
N VAL A 187 6.35 4.36 -9.64
CA VAL A 187 4.94 4.77 -9.48
C VAL A 187 3.97 3.59 -9.63
N ASP A 188 4.30 2.61 -10.48
CA ASP A 188 3.48 1.41 -10.63
C ASP A 188 3.50 0.56 -9.36
N CYS A 189 4.63 0.52 -8.64
CA CYS A 189 4.71 -0.09 -7.31
C CYS A 189 3.84 0.65 -6.29
N GLY A 190 3.81 1.98 -6.36
CA GLY A 190 2.91 2.81 -5.55
C GLY A 190 1.45 2.46 -5.80
N ILE A 191 1.02 2.53 -7.05
CA ILE A 191 -0.37 2.18 -7.43
C ILE A 191 -0.72 0.76 -7.02
N TYR A 192 0.19 -0.21 -7.25
CA TYR A 192 0.00 -1.59 -6.82
C TYR A 192 -0.24 -1.69 -5.32
N GLY A 193 0.57 -1.04 -4.49
CA GLY A 193 0.42 -1.13 -3.03
C GLY A 193 -0.99 -0.82 -2.55
N PHE A 194 -1.63 0.19 -3.11
CA PHE A 194 -2.99 0.60 -2.73
C PHE A 194 -4.08 -0.21 -3.45
N VAL A 195 -3.94 -0.41 -4.75
CA VAL A 195 -4.94 -1.15 -5.54
C VAL A 195 -4.99 -2.63 -5.13
N ALA A 196 -3.85 -3.26 -4.82
CA ALA A 196 -3.80 -4.64 -4.34
C ALA A 196 -4.51 -4.78 -2.98
N ASN A 197 -4.24 -3.85 -2.06
CA ASN A 197 -4.92 -3.78 -0.77
C ASN A 197 -6.44 -3.57 -0.86
N ILE A 198 -6.95 -3.12 -2.02
CA ILE A 198 -8.39 -3.05 -2.31
C ILE A 198 -8.84 -4.33 -3.06
N TYR A 199 -8.08 -4.76 -4.04
CA TYR A 199 -8.42 -5.89 -4.92
C TYR A 199 -8.44 -7.23 -4.19
N PHE A 200 -7.39 -7.55 -3.41
CA PHE A 200 -7.30 -8.79 -2.66
C PHE A 200 -8.12 -8.77 -1.37
N PHE A 201 -8.49 -7.58 -0.87
CA PHE A 201 -9.34 -7.44 0.31
C PHE A 201 -10.64 -8.23 0.14
N ASP A 202 -10.81 -9.32 0.89
CA ASP A 202 -11.94 -10.24 0.72
C ASP A 202 -13.24 -9.74 1.39
N ILE A 203 -13.51 -8.44 1.24
CA ILE A 203 -14.74 -7.79 1.69
C ILE A 203 -15.20 -6.87 0.56
N ASN A 204 -16.46 -7.03 0.12
CA ASN A 204 -17.00 -6.33 -1.04
C ASN A 204 -17.39 -4.88 -0.71
N THR A 205 -16.39 -4.00 -0.60
CA THR A 205 -16.58 -2.56 -0.40
C THR A 205 -16.85 -1.84 -1.72
N PRO A 206 -17.37 -0.58 -1.71
CA PRO A 206 -17.51 0.22 -2.92
C PRO A 206 -16.19 0.40 -3.69
N LEU A 207 -15.05 0.53 -2.98
CA LEU A 207 -13.73 0.61 -3.62
C LEU A 207 -13.39 -0.67 -4.36
N LYS A 208 -13.63 -1.85 -3.75
CA LYS A 208 -13.39 -3.14 -4.42
C LYS A 208 -14.26 -3.33 -5.64
N GLN A 209 -15.56 -3.00 -5.53
CA GLN A 209 -16.48 -3.06 -6.67
C GLN A 209 -15.98 -2.22 -7.84
N PHE A 210 -15.49 -1.01 -7.56
CA PHE A 210 -14.92 -0.14 -8.58
C PHE A 210 -13.68 -0.78 -9.23
N VAL A 211 -12.69 -1.20 -8.44
CA VAL A 211 -11.47 -1.83 -8.97
C VAL A 211 -11.81 -3.03 -9.86
N MET A 212 -12.74 -3.88 -9.43
CA MET A 212 -13.17 -5.06 -10.18
C MET A 212 -13.88 -4.72 -11.51
N ALA A 213 -14.50 -3.55 -11.61
CA ALA A 213 -15.15 -3.08 -12.84
C ALA A 213 -14.15 -2.55 -13.89
N TYR A 214 -12.90 -2.27 -13.51
CA TYR A 214 -11.88 -1.74 -14.41
C TYR A 214 -10.79 -2.77 -14.72
N GLY A 215 -10.87 -3.41 -15.88
CA GLY A 215 -9.97 -4.47 -16.30
C GLY A 215 -8.49 -4.07 -16.33
N ASN A 216 -8.17 -2.83 -16.67
CA ASN A 216 -6.81 -2.30 -16.68
C ASN A 216 -6.22 -2.19 -15.26
N LEU A 217 -7.01 -1.77 -14.25
CA LEU A 217 -6.58 -1.77 -12.85
C LEU A 217 -6.28 -3.21 -12.35
N VAL A 218 -7.19 -4.14 -12.65
CA VAL A 218 -7.02 -5.56 -12.27
C VAL A 218 -5.79 -6.16 -12.95
N ARG A 219 -5.62 -5.91 -14.26
CA ARG A 219 -4.45 -6.39 -15.02
C ARG A 219 -3.15 -5.84 -14.43
N HIS A 220 -3.09 -4.52 -14.22
CA HIS A 220 -1.92 -3.84 -13.65
C HIS A 220 -1.57 -4.41 -12.27
N CYS A 221 -2.54 -4.49 -11.37
CA CYS A 221 -2.38 -5.04 -10.04
C CYS A 221 -1.79 -6.46 -10.07
N ARG A 222 -2.39 -7.36 -10.88
CA ARG A 222 -1.92 -8.74 -11.02
C ARG A 222 -0.53 -8.85 -11.64
N ALA A 223 -0.21 -7.98 -12.60
CA ALA A 223 1.10 -7.99 -13.24
C ALA A 223 2.23 -7.61 -12.25
N ILE A 224 2.05 -6.53 -11.48
CA ILE A 224 3.02 -6.13 -10.46
C ILE A 224 3.10 -7.17 -9.33
N HIS A 225 1.95 -7.68 -8.86
CA HIS A 225 1.90 -8.73 -7.85
C HIS A 225 2.72 -9.97 -8.26
N ALA A 226 2.51 -10.45 -9.49
CA ALA A 226 3.25 -11.60 -10.00
C ALA A 226 4.77 -11.35 -10.09
N MET A 227 5.21 -10.13 -10.41
CA MET A 227 6.62 -9.78 -10.42
C MET A 227 7.21 -9.70 -9.01
N ALA A 228 6.54 -9.01 -8.10
CA ALA A 228 7.00 -8.81 -6.73
C ALA A 228 7.10 -10.15 -5.95
N MET A 229 6.14 -11.04 -6.15
CA MET A 229 6.13 -12.34 -5.46
C MET A 229 7.14 -13.34 -6.05
N ARG A 230 7.40 -13.31 -7.38
CA ARG A 230 8.40 -14.20 -8.02
C ARG A 230 9.83 -13.86 -7.66
N ALA A 231 10.15 -12.59 -7.45
CA ALA A 231 11.51 -12.17 -7.11
C ALA A 231 11.99 -12.78 -5.78
N GLY A 232 11.08 -13.06 -4.83
CA GLY A 232 11.40 -13.72 -3.56
C GLY A 232 11.65 -15.23 -3.63
N ALA A 233 11.16 -15.91 -4.67
CA ALA A 233 11.33 -17.35 -4.82
C ALA A 233 12.74 -17.75 -5.27
N LYS A 234 13.55 -16.83 -5.80
CA LYS A 234 14.94 -17.09 -6.24
C LYS A 234 15.97 -16.99 -5.13
N GLU A 235 15.61 -16.44 -3.97
CA GLU A 235 16.52 -16.28 -2.82
C GLU A 235 16.43 -17.46 -1.83
N SER A 236 15.45 -18.36 -2.00
CA SER A 236 15.20 -19.51 -1.12
C SER A 236 15.68 -20.85 -1.71
N ALA A 237 16.39 -20.85 -2.83
CA ALA A 237 16.96 -21.99 -3.51
C ALA A 237 18.49 -21.92 -3.54
#